data_0182e3c356cd43d33772e98333cd8f64
#
_entry.id   0182e3c356cd43d33772e98333cd8f64
#
_cell.length_a   1.000
_cell.length_b   1.000
_cell.length_c   1.000
_cell.angle_alpha   90.00
_cell.angle_beta   90.00
_cell.angle_gamma   90.00
#
_symmetry.space_group_name_H-M   'P 1'
#
loop_
_entity.id
_entity.type
_entity.pdbx_description
1 polymer ?
#
loop_
_entity_poly.entity_id
_entity_poly.type
_entity_poly.pdbx_seq_one_letter_code
_entity_poly.pdbx_strand_id
1 'polypeptide(L)'
;MNAAQVVEQLKQRFPNEPEYIQAVSQVLPTIEEEYNKHPEFEKSNLIERLCIPDRVIEFRVTWTDDKGNVQTNMGNRIQHNNAIGPYKGGIRYHKSVNLGILKFLAFEQTFKNSLTTLPMGGAKGGSDFSPRGKSDAEVMRFCQAFMNELYRHIGPDEDVPAGDIGVGGREVGYMFGQYKKLTHQFQGVLTGKGIQFGGSLIRPEATGYGTVYFLVSMLQTRGIELKGKKVLISGAGNVAQYAAEKCLQLGAIPMTMSDSDGYIYDPDGITREKLDYIMQLKNVERGRIKEYVEEYPTAKYYEGKRPWFEKADIALPCATQNEINGEQAQALVDNGVIAVAEGANMPSLPEAIKIFQDAKILYAPGKASNAGGVSVSGLEMSQNSERLSWTAKEVDDYLKRIMNDIHENCVKYGTQADGYINYVKGANVAGFMKVAKAMMAQGIV
;
A
#
# COMPACT_ATOMS: atom_id res chain seq x y z
N MET A 1 -25.29 4.79 13.88
CA MET A 1 -24.25 5.80 13.56
C MET A 1 -24.76 6.74 12.48
N ASN A 2 -24.40 8.01 12.57
CA ASN A 2 -24.51 9.00 11.49
C ASN A 2 -23.10 9.45 11.15
N ALA A 3 -22.60 9.12 9.97
CA ALA A 3 -21.22 9.37 9.58
C ALA A 3 -20.85 10.86 9.60
N ALA A 4 -21.74 11.74 9.13
CA ALA A 4 -21.49 13.18 9.10
C ALA A 4 -21.37 13.75 10.52
N GLN A 5 -22.19 13.28 11.46
CA GLN A 5 -22.15 13.71 12.86
C GLN A 5 -20.84 13.25 13.54
N VAL A 6 -20.42 12.02 13.30
CA VAL A 6 -19.13 11.50 13.83
C VAL A 6 -17.95 12.31 13.31
N VAL A 7 -17.93 12.59 11.99
CA VAL A 7 -16.88 13.43 11.39
C VAL A 7 -16.83 14.81 12.02
N GLU A 8 -17.98 15.43 12.29
CA GLU A 8 -18.01 16.75 12.91
C GLU A 8 -17.49 16.73 14.35
N GLN A 9 -17.82 15.70 15.13
CA GLN A 9 -17.25 15.49 16.47
C GLN A 9 -15.73 15.31 16.43
N LEU A 10 -15.23 14.55 15.46
CA LEU A 10 -13.79 14.36 15.29
C LEU A 10 -13.06 15.62 14.85
N LYS A 11 -13.67 16.48 14.01
CA LYS A 11 -13.12 17.81 13.68
C LYS A 11 -12.94 18.69 14.93
N GLN A 12 -13.91 18.68 15.83
CA GLN A 12 -13.82 19.43 17.08
C GLN A 12 -12.72 18.87 18.00
N ARG A 13 -12.55 17.56 18.01
CA ARG A 13 -11.54 16.88 18.85
C ARG A 13 -10.12 17.00 18.30
N PHE A 14 -9.96 17.00 16.98
CA PHE A 14 -8.68 17.01 16.27
C PHE A 14 -8.61 18.16 15.25
N PRO A 15 -8.72 19.41 15.69
CA PRO A 15 -8.85 20.56 14.77
C PRO A 15 -7.60 20.82 13.91
N ASN A 16 -6.44 20.31 14.33
CA ASN A 16 -5.17 20.52 13.66
C ASN A 16 -4.72 19.33 12.80
N GLU A 17 -5.62 18.39 12.51
CA GLU A 17 -5.31 17.14 11.79
C GLU A 17 -6.22 16.98 10.57
N PRO A 18 -6.20 17.90 9.59
CA PRO A 18 -7.13 17.91 8.46
C PRO A 18 -7.02 16.66 7.59
N GLU A 19 -5.82 16.11 7.40
CA GLU A 19 -5.61 14.90 6.59
C GLU A 19 -6.27 13.68 7.25
N TYR A 20 -6.21 13.59 8.57
CA TYR A 20 -6.88 12.53 9.32
C TYR A 20 -8.41 12.63 9.21
N ILE A 21 -8.96 13.82 9.40
CA ILE A 21 -10.39 14.07 9.26
C ILE A 21 -10.89 13.76 7.84
N GLN A 22 -10.11 14.11 6.82
CA GLN A 22 -10.44 13.78 5.44
C GLN A 22 -10.54 12.27 5.22
N ALA A 23 -9.58 11.50 5.71
CA ALA A 23 -9.59 10.04 5.57
C ALA A 23 -10.82 9.41 6.24
N VAL A 24 -11.12 9.81 7.47
CA VAL A 24 -12.30 9.33 8.19
C VAL A 24 -13.59 9.69 7.44
N SER A 25 -13.67 10.92 6.91
CA SER A 25 -14.85 11.38 6.15
C SER A 25 -15.09 10.60 4.86
N GLN A 26 -14.06 10.00 4.30
CA GLN A 26 -14.16 9.15 3.10
C GLN A 26 -14.55 7.71 3.42
N VAL A 27 -14.15 7.20 4.58
CA VAL A 27 -14.41 5.80 4.96
C VAL A 27 -15.76 5.62 5.64
N LEU A 28 -16.11 6.46 6.62
CA LEU A 28 -17.31 6.27 7.45
C LEU A 28 -18.63 6.17 6.65
N PRO A 29 -18.89 6.99 5.62
CA PRO A 29 -20.10 6.85 4.82
C PRO A 29 -20.23 5.49 4.13
N THR A 30 -19.11 4.88 3.77
CA THR A 30 -19.13 3.57 3.07
C THR A 30 -19.48 2.39 3.98
N ILE A 31 -19.28 2.54 5.28
CA ILE A 31 -19.56 1.49 6.28
C ILE A 31 -20.86 1.75 7.07
N GLU A 32 -21.47 2.93 6.94
CA GLU A 32 -22.61 3.38 7.75
C GLU A 32 -23.80 2.40 7.67
N GLU A 33 -24.16 1.97 6.46
CA GLU A 33 -25.25 1.04 6.23
C GLU A 33 -25.03 -0.29 6.99
N GLU A 34 -23.84 -0.86 6.88
CA GLU A 34 -23.52 -2.14 7.52
C GLU A 34 -23.41 -1.97 9.03
N TYR A 35 -22.76 -0.90 9.50
CA TYR A 35 -22.70 -0.57 10.93
C TYR A 35 -24.10 -0.53 11.57
N ASN A 36 -25.06 0.11 10.91
CA ASN A 36 -26.40 0.32 11.45
C ASN A 36 -27.26 -0.97 11.51
N LYS A 37 -26.82 -2.05 10.86
CA LYS A 37 -27.44 -3.38 11.04
C LYS A 37 -27.06 -4.04 12.37
N HIS A 38 -26.10 -3.45 13.11
CA HIS A 38 -25.51 -4.01 14.34
C HIS A 38 -25.70 -3.04 15.53
N PRO A 39 -26.87 -3.03 16.19
CA PRO A 39 -27.14 -2.13 17.31
C PRO A 39 -26.18 -2.31 18.50
N GLU A 40 -25.55 -3.47 18.61
CA GLU A 40 -24.52 -3.73 19.63
C GLU A 40 -23.27 -2.88 19.43
N PHE A 41 -22.95 -2.46 18.21
CA PHE A 41 -21.81 -1.58 17.94
C PHE A 41 -22.00 -0.19 18.53
N GLU A 42 -23.22 0.36 18.44
CA GLU A 42 -23.56 1.64 19.04
C GLU A 42 -23.47 1.60 20.57
N LYS A 43 -24.01 0.52 21.18
CA LYS A 43 -23.96 0.35 22.64
C LYS A 43 -22.55 0.26 23.20
N SER A 44 -21.59 -0.21 22.41
CA SER A 44 -20.19 -0.33 22.80
C SER A 44 -19.34 0.90 22.44
N ASN A 45 -19.95 1.95 21.89
CA ASN A 45 -19.26 3.12 21.34
C ASN A 45 -18.13 2.74 20.35
N LEU A 46 -18.40 1.73 19.52
CA LEU A 46 -17.39 1.09 18.68
C LEU A 46 -16.72 2.08 17.72
N ILE A 47 -17.51 2.97 17.09
CA ILE A 47 -16.99 3.86 16.05
C ILE A 47 -16.04 4.91 16.61
N GLU A 48 -16.30 5.45 17.80
CA GLU A 48 -15.40 6.40 18.45
C GLU A 48 -14.09 5.70 18.83
N ARG A 49 -14.18 4.50 19.41
CA ARG A 49 -13.01 3.67 19.77
C ARG A 49 -12.18 3.30 18.54
N LEU A 50 -12.82 3.05 17.40
CA LEU A 50 -12.12 2.74 16.15
C LEU A 50 -11.44 3.99 15.53
N CYS A 51 -12.07 5.16 15.67
CA CYS A 51 -11.54 6.41 15.12
C CYS A 51 -10.47 7.08 16.00
N ILE A 52 -10.29 6.63 17.23
CA ILE A 52 -9.26 7.18 18.13
C ILE A 52 -8.12 6.14 18.19
N PRO A 53 -6.87 6.50 17.87
CA PRO A 53 -5.75 5.59 18.03
C PRO A 53 -5.62 5.10 19.48
N ASP A 54 -5.22 3.85 19.67
CA ASP A 54 -4.93 3.31 21.00
C ASP A 54 -3.82 4.10 21.69
N ARG A 55 -2.77 4.49 20.95
CA ARG A 55 -1.66 5.30 21.48
C ARG A 55 -1.04 6.17 20.38
N VAL A 56 -0.59 7.35 20.81
CA VAL A 56 0.26 8.27 20.03
C VAL A 56 1.53 8.47 20.83
N ILE A 57 2.66 8.13 20.24
CA ILE A 57 3.98 8.25 20.86
C ILE A 57 4.75 9.30 20.07
N GLU A 58 5.12 10.40 20.72
CA GLU A 58 5.94 11.46 20.13
C GLU A 58 7.25 11.59 20.91
N PHE A 59 8.33 11.78 20.21
CA PHE A 59 9.65 11.92 20.83
C PHE A 59 10.58 12.78 19.98
N ARG A 60 11.54 13.39 20.67
CA ARG A 60 12.63 14.12 20.04
C ARG A 60 13.73 13.16 19.60
N VAL A 61 14.21 13.34 18.35
CA VAL A 61 15.36 12.61 17.82
C VAL A 61 16.52 13.59 17.66
N THR A 62 17.58 13.41 18.42
CA THR A 62 18.79 14.23 18.36
C THR A 62 19.93 13.41 17.75
N TRP A 63 20.57 13.95 16.73
CA TRP A 63 21.65 13.29 16.00
C TRP A 63 22.67 14.30 15.49
N THR A 64 23.83 13.84 14.99
CA THR A 64 24.91 14.69 14.49
C THR A 64 25.11 14.49 12.99
N ASP A 65 25.22 15.57 12.23
CA ASP A 65 25.57 15.52 10.81
C ASP A 65 27.08 15.24 10.60
N ASP A 66 27.49 15.10 9.34
CA ASP A 66 28.89 14.82 8.99
C ASP A 66 29.84 15.97 9.31
N LYS A 67 29.32 17.17 9.56
CA LYS A 67 30.09 18.36 9.97
C LYS A 67 30.21 18.48 11.50
N GLY A 68 29.60 17.57 12.24
CA GLY A 68 29.56 17.61 13.69
C GLY A 68 28.48 18.51 14.29
N ASN A 69 27.56 19.07 13.48
CA ASN A 69 26.49 19.87 14.00
C ASN A 69 25.37 18.98 14.58
N VAL A 70 24.84 19.41 15.72
CA VAL A 70 23.70 18.73 16.33
C VAL A 70 22.41 19.10 15.60
N GLN A 71 21.67 18.08 15.19
CA GLN A 71 20.40 18.19 14.53
C GLN A 71 19.28 17.65 15.42
N THR A 72 18.07 18.18 15.26
CA THR A 72 16.90 17.76 16.03
C THR A 72 15.72 17.57 15.09
N ASN A 73 15.07 16.42 15.18
CA ASN A 73 13.84 16.08 14.46
C ASN A 73 12.78 15.56 15.43
N MET A 74 11.53 15.55 14.98
CA MET A 74 10.44 14.88 15.68
C MET A 74 10.28 13.47 15.17
N GLY A 75 10.09 12.53 16.09
CA GLY A 75 9.73 11.15 15.78
C GLY A 75 8.34 10.82 16.32
N ASN A 76 7.61 9.98 15.60
CA ASN A 76 6.25 9.59 15.96
C ASN A 76 6.00 8.11 15.67
N ARG A 77 5.19 7.48 16.53
CA ARG A 77 4.57 6.18 16.26
C ARG A 77 3.11 6.22 16.66
N ILE A 78 2.22 5.95 15.72
CA ILE A 78 0.78 5.85 15.94
C ILE A 78 0.42 4.37 15.99
N GLN A 79 0.10 3.87 17.16
CA GLN A 79 -0.46 2.54 17.39
C GLN A 79 -1.98 2.68 17.34
N HIS A 80 -2.57 2.38 16.16
CA HIS A 80 -3.95 2.75 15.92
C HIS A 80 -4.92 1.73 16.50
N ASN A 81 -4.74 0.45 16.15
CA ASN A 81 -5.64 -0.62 16.60
C ASN A 81 -4.92 -1.97 16.50
N ASN A 82 -5.00 -2.78 17.54
CA ASN A 82 -4.40 -4.12 17.61
C ASN A 82 -5.42 -5.25 17.87
N ALA A 83 -6.69 -5.01 17.63
CA ALA A 83 -7.73 -5.99 17.88
C ALA A 83 -7.57 -7.30 17.09
N ILE A 84 -6.89 -7.27 15.94
CA ILE A 84 -6.70 -8.44 15.08
C ILE A 84 -5.25 -8.95 15.02
N GLY A 85 -4.34 -8.35 15.75
CA GLY A 85 -2.93 -8.73 15.79
C GLY A 85 -2.02 -7.58 16.19
N PRO A 86 -0.71 -7.80 16.28
CA PRO A 86 0.25 -6.76 16.60
C PRO A 86 0.09 -5.53 15.70
N TYR A 87 0.34 -4.35 16.24
CA TYR A 87 0.37 -3.14 15.43
C TYR A 87 1.33 -3.32 14.25
N LYS A 88 0.92 -2.94 13.05
CA LYS A 88 1.70 -3.13 11.83
C LYS A 88 1.55 -1.94 10.89
N GLY A 89 2.68 -1.38 10.48
CA GLY A 89 2.70 -0.31 9.49
C GLY A 89 4.08 0.32 9.33
N GLY A 90 4.30 1.01 8.22
CA GLY A 90 5.59 1.57 7.83
C GLY A 90 6.04 2.76 8.69
N ILE A 91 7.34 3.06 8.58
CA ILE A 91 7.96 4.29 9.08
C ILE A 91 8.30 5.14 7.86
N ARG A 92 7.89 6.41 7.86
CA ARG A 92 8.13 7.38 6.80
C ARG A 92 9.15 8.44 7.23
N TYR A 93 10.20 8.63 6.43
CA TYR A 93 11.15 9.73 6.61
C TYR A 93 10.98 10.73 5.47
N HIS A 94 10.26 11.80 5.76
CA HIS A 94 10.00 12.87 4.79
C HIS A 94 9.67 14.18 5.50
N LYS A 95 10.10 15.30 4.92
CA LYS A 95 9.88 16.65 5.50
C LYS A 95 8.42 17.00 5.75
N SER A 96 7.49 16.39 5.03
CA SER A 96 6.05 16.63 5.18
C SER A 96 5.40 15.84 6.31
N VAL A 97 6.12 14.95 6.98
CA VAL A 97 5.56 14.12 8.05
C VAL A 97 5.09 14.99 9.20
N ASN A 98 3.83 14.82 9.55
CA ASN A 98 3.17 15.41 10.71
C ASN A 98 2.20 14.41 11.34
N LEU A 99 1.65 14.75 12.49
CA LEU A 99 0.77 13.86 13.24
C LEU A 99 -0.52 13.52 12.48
N GLY A 100 -1.14 14.48 11.80
CA GLY A 100 -2.37 14.27 11.01
C GLY A 100 -2.15 13.26 9.88
N ILE A 101 -1.05 13.39 9.14
CA ILE A 101 -0.66 12.46 8.07
C ILE A 101 -0.44 11.06 8.65
N LEU A 102 0.27 10.92 9.76
CA LEU A 102 0.54 9.61 10.35
C LEU A 102 -0.71 8.95 10.93
N LYS A 103 -1.62 9.70 11.55
CA LYS A 103 -2.93 9.18 11.99
C LYS A 103 -3.78 8.72 10.82
N PHE A 104 -3.86 9.51 9.76
CA PHE A 104 -4.51 9.13 8.51
C PHE A 104 -4.01 7.80 8.00
N LEU A 105 -2.69 7.68 7.85
CA LEU A 105 -2.06 6.47 7.32
C LEU A 105 -2.23 5.25 8.25
N ALA A 106 -2.21 5.46 9.58
CA ALA A 106 -2.43 4.38 10.55
C ALA A 106 -3.88 3.88 10.54
N PHE A 107 -4.84 4.79 10.44
CA PHE A 107 -6.26 4.47 10.28
C PHE A 107 -6.50 3.63 9.02
N GLU A 108 -6.04 4.07 7.86
CA GLU A 108 -6.18 3.32 6.62
C GLU A 108 -5.43 1.98 6.65
N GLN A 109 -4.26 1.94 7.30
CA GLN A 109 -3.47 0.72 7.45
C GLN A 109 -4.22 -0.35 8.24
N THR A 110 -5.02 0.05 9.24
CA THR A 110 -5.87 -0.87 10.02
C THR A 110 -6.83 -1.62 9.11
N PHE A 111 -7.52 -0.94 8.21
CA PHE A 111 -8.45 -1.57 7.26
C PHE A 111 -7.72 -2.40 6.19
N LYS A 112 -6.60 -1.90 5.68
CA LYS A 112 -5.80 -2.62 4.68
C LYS A 112 -5.25 -3.94 5.25
N ASN A 113 -4.69 -3.92 6.45
CA ASN A 113 -4.14 -5.10 7.09
C ASN A 113 -5.23 -6.14 7.39
N SER A 114 -6.41 -5.68 7.81
CA SER A 114 -7.53 -6.57 8.12
C SER A 114 -8.01 -7.38 6.92
N LEU A 115 -7.86 -6.86 5.70
CA LEU A 115 -8.20 -7.56 4.46
C LEU A 115 -7.29 -8.75 4.19
N THR A 116 -6.04 -8.71 4.62
CA THR A 116 -5.04 -9.75 4.31
C THR A 116 -5.32 -11.11 4.94
N THR A 117 -6.30 -11.21 5.83
CA THR A 117 -6.58 -12.39 6.67
C THR A 117 -5.49 -12.74 7.68
N LEU A 118 -4.33 -12.10 7.61
CA LEU A 118 -3.23 -12.29 8.54
C LEU A 118 -3.47 -11.52 9.87
N PRO A 119 -2.90 -11.98 10.99
CA PRO A 119 -3.08 -11.35 12.29
C PRO A 119 -2.20 -10.10 12.43
N MET A 120 -2.62 -9.01 11.83
CA MET A 120 -1.92 -7.72 11.85
C MET A 120 -2.89 -6.57 12.12
N GLY A 121 -2.63 -5.82 13.18
CA GLY A 121 -3.31 -4.56 13.47
C GLY A 121 -2.82 -3.40 12.57
N GLY A 122 -3.12 -2.18 12.97
CA GLY A 122 -2.74 -0.98 12.21
C GLY A 122 -1.87 -0.01 13.01
N ALA A 123 -0.80 0.45 12.37
CA ALA A 123 0.09 1.47 12.90
C ALA A 123 0.73 2.29 11.78
N LYS A 124 1.30 3.43 12.14
CA LYS A 124 2.19 4.21 11.28
C LYS A 124 3.19 4.99 12.12
N GLY A 125 4.38 5.14 11.61
CA GLY A 125 5.40 5.96 12.24
C GLY A 125 6.10 6.85 11.24
N GLY A 126 6.95 7.74 11.75
CA GLY A 126 7.75 8.58 10.89
C GLY A 126 8.46 9.71 11.60
N SER A 127 9.17 10.48 10.81
CA SER A 127 9.87 11.68 11.22
C SER A 127 9.89 12.69 10.07
N ASP A 128 9.99 13.97 10.44
CA ASP A 128 10.25 15.07 9.51
C ASP A 128 11.69 15.08 8.96
N PHE A 129 12.50 14.11 9.35
CA PHE A 129 13.80 13.85 8.74
C PHE A 129 13.66 13.44 7.28
N SER A 130 14.56 13.92 6.42
CA SER A 130 14.65 13.48 5.03
C SER A 130 16.03 12.87 4.76
N PRO A 131 16.12 11.61 4.30
CA PRO A 131 17.40 10.98 3.95
C PRO A 131 17.99 11.52 2.66
N ARG A 132 17.19 12.27 1.88
CA ARG A 132 17.62 12.81 0.59
C ARG A 132 18.78 13.79 0.77
N GLY A 133 19.89 13.53 0.06
CA GLY A 133 21.10 14.35 0.14
C GLY A 133 21.94 14.13 1.41
N LYS A 134 21.63 13.12 2.20
CA LYS A 134 22.40 12.71 3.37
C LYS A 134 23.36 11.56 3.02
N SER A 135 24.49 11.51 3.70
CA SER A 135 25.41 10.36 3.61
C SER A 135 24.82 9.13 4.28
N ASP A 136 25.34 7.94 3.94
CA ASP A 136 24.96 6.70 4.62
C ASP A 136 25.25 6.76 6.13
N ALA A 137 26.34 7.42 6.52
CA ALA A 137 26.71 7.61 7.91
C ALA A 137 25.72 8.51 8.66
N GLU A 138 25.24 9.60 8.04
CA GLU A 138 24.19 10.46 8.60
C GLU A 138 22.88 9.70 8.77
N VAL A 139 22.45 8.96 7.74
CA VAL A 139 21.22 8.16 7.78
C VAL A 139 21.31 7.08 8.86
N MET A 140 22.46 6.42 8.99
CA MET A 140 22.69 5.42 10.03
C MET A 140 22.59 6.04 11.44
N ARG A 141 23.23 7.18 11.68
CA ARG A 141 23.15 7.88 12.98
C ARG A 141 21.73 8.31 13.30
N PHE A 142 20.99 8.82 12.31
CA PHE A 142 19.59 9.15 12.49
C PHE A 142 18.74 7.93 12.84
N CYS A 143 18.86 6.83 12.10
CA CYS A 143 18.13 5.59 12.36
C CYS A 143 18.41 5.03 13.75
N GLN A 144 19.66 5.09 14.20
CA GLN A 144 20.05 4.68 15.54
C GLN A 144 19.43 5.58 16.62
N ALA A 145 19.49 6.91 16.44
CA ALA A 145 18.87 7.87 17.35
C ALA A 145 17.34 7.71 17.43
N PHE A 146 16.67 7.52 16.28
CA PHE A 146 15.25 7.25 16.21
C PHE A 146 14.88 5.96 16.97
N MET A 147 15.65 4.90 16.78
CA MET A 147 15.42 3.62 17.44
C MET A 147 15.71 3.66 18.96
N ASN A 148 16.63 4.50 19.42
CA ASN A 148 16.88 4.69 20.86
C ASN A 148 15.62 5.14 21.61
N GLU A 149 14.74 5.87 20.95
CA GLU A 149 13.47 6.29 21.53
C GLU A 149 12.35 5.26 21.29
N LEU A 150 12.31 4.68 20.08
CA LEU A 150 11.19 3.83 19.66
C LEU A 150 11.26 2.40 20.23
N TYR A 151 12.43 1.84 20.52
CA TYR A 151 12.60 0.40 20.78
C TYR A 151 11.75 -0.15 21.94
N ARG A 152 11.42 0.70 22.93
CA ARG A 152 10.60 0.31 24.09
C ARG A 152 9.12 0.07 23.75
N HIS A 153 8.70 0.51 22.57
CA HIS A 153 7.30 0.55 22.15
C HIS A 153 7.00 -0.42 21.00
N ILE A 154 8.00 -1.17 20.56
CA ILE A 154 7.89 -2.12 19.46
C ILE A 154 8.45 -3.49 19.83
N GLY A 155 8.01 -4.49 19.11
CA GLY A 155 8.45 -5.88 19.32
C GLY A 155 7.67 -6.83 18.41
N PRO A 156 8.09 -8.10 18.32
CA PRO A 156 7.49 -9.07 17.40
C PRO A 156 6.01 -9.34 17.66
N ASP A 157 5.58 -9.24 18.91
CA ASP A 157 4.20 -9.52 19.33
C ASP A 157 3.42 -8.27 19.74
N GLU A 158 4.05 -7.10 19.70
CA GLU A 158 3.48 -5.81 20.09
C GLU A 158 3.25 -4.90 18.88
N ASP A 159 4.31 -4.52 18.21
CA ASP A 159 4.30 -3.58 17.11
C ASP A 159 5.48 -3.87 16.17
N VAL A 160 5.17 -4.20 14.91
CA VAL A 160 6.18 -4.56 13.91
C VAL A 160 6.19 -3.51 12.78
N PRO A 161 7.08 -2.51 12.86
CA PRO A 161 7.22 -1.52 11.80
C PRO A 161 7.75 -2.11 10.48
N ALA A 162 7.65 -1.32 9.41
CA ALA A 162 8.17 -1.63 8.08
C ALA A 162 8.75 -0.37 7.42
N GLY A 163 9.23 -0.51 6.20
CA GLY A 163 9.60 0.63 5.36
C GLY A 163 8.38 1.36 4.78
N ASP A 164 8.60 2.59 4.39
CA ASP A 164 7.69 3.47 3.67
C ASP A 164 8.52 4.54 2.92
N ILE A 165 7.94 5.65 2.48
CA ILE A 165 8.68 6.74 1.82
C ILE A 165 9.90 7.16 2.66
N GLY A 166 11.08 7.17 2.05
CA GLY A 166 12.35 7.51 2.70
C GLY A 166 12.93 6.44 3.62
N VAL A 167 12.28 5.26 3.71
CA VAL A 167 12.74 4.12 4.51
C VAL A 167 12.72 2.86 3.66
N GLY A 168 13.87 2.48 3.16
CA GLY A 168 14.09 1.24 2.41
C GLY A 168 14.86 0.20 3.22
N GLY A 169 15.39 -0.81 2.54
CA GLY A 169 16.15 -1.90 3.17
C GLY A 169 17.36 -1.43 3.97
N ARG A 170 18.04 -0.36 3.52
CA ARG A 170 19.16 0.27 4.23
C ARG A 170 18.73 0.79 5.61
N GLU A 171 17.70 1.61 5.65
CA GLU A 171 17.18 2.20 6.90
C GLU A 171 16.61 1.13 7.83
N VAL A 172 15.88 0.16 7.28
CA VAL A 172 15.36 -0.99 8.05
C VAL A 172 16.53 -1.77 8.66
N GLY A 173 17.62 -1.99 7.92
CA GLY A 173 18.83 -2.65 8.44
C GLY A 173 19.47 -1.89 9.58
N TYR A 174 19.63 -0.57 9.46
CA TYR A 174 20.19 0.26 10.51
C TYR A 174 19.32 0.27 11.77
N MET A 175 18.00 0.36 11.63
CA MET A 175 17.06 0.30 12.74
C MET A 175 17.05 -1.09 13.41
N PHE A 176 17.09 -2.16 12.64
CA PHE A 176 17.14 -3.52 13.16
C PHE A 176 18.42 -3.79 13.96
N GLY A 177 19.57 -3.37 13.43
CA GLY A 177 20.86 -3.50 14.12
C GLY A 177 20.86 -2.78 15.46
N GLN A 178 20.30 -1.57 15.54
CA GLN A 178 20.20 -0.81 16.78
C GLN A 178 19.22 -1.45 17.77
N TYR A 179 18.05 -1.91 17.30
CA TYR A 179 17.09 -2.63 18.14
C TYR A 179 17.73 -3.87 18.78
N LYS A 180 18.37 -4.70 17.95
CA LYS A 180 19.08 -5.91 18.42
C LYS A 180 20.13 -5.58 19.48
N LYS A 181 20.88 -4.49 19.28
CA LYS A 181 21.88 -4.04 20.26
C LYS A 181 21.26 -3.61 21.59
N LEU A 182 20.16 -2.85 21.54
CA LEU A 182 19.50 -2.33 22.74
C LEU A 182 18.78 -3.41 23.56
N THR A 183 18.16 -4.36 22.88
CA THR A 183 17.36 -5.42 23.52
C THR A 183 18.17 -6.67 23.85
N HIS A 184 19.35 -6.84 23.28
CA HIS A 184 20.16 -8.08 23.31
C HIS A 184 19.38 -9.30 22.75
N GLN A 185 18.42 -9.08 21.85
CA GLN A 185 17.55 -10.14 21.30
C GLN A 185 17.52 -10.06 19.78
N PHE A 186 17.61 -11.21 19.13
CA PHE A 186 17.35 -11.36 17.71
C PHE A 186 15.89 -11.77 17.50
N GLN A 187 15.03 -10.77 17.35
CA GLN A 187 13.58 -10.93 17.25
C GLN A 187 13.06 -10.59 15.85
N GLY A 188 11.88 -11.09 15.53
CA GLY A 188 11.14 -10.77 14.30
C GLY A 188 10.48 -9.39 14.30
N VAL A 189 11.21 -8.37 14.74
CA VAL A 189 10.79 -6.96 14.67
C VAL A 189 11.24 -6.37 13.35
N LEU A 190 10.48 -5.41 12.83
CA LEU A 190 10.66 -4.83 11.50
C LEU A 190 10.47 -5.85 10.35
N THR A 191 9.83 -5.42 9.28
CA THR A 191 9.76 -6.16 8.02
C THR A 191 10.35 -5.34 6.88
N GLY A 192 10.71 -6.03 5.79
CA GLY A 192 11.55 -5.46 4.74
C GLY A 192 13.03 -5.59 5.06
N LYS A 193 13.38 -6.53 5.93
CA LYS A 193 14.77 -6.85 6.28
C LYS A 193 15.50 -7.49 5.08
N GLY A 194 16.81 -7.40 5.09
CA GLY A 194 17.65 -8.18 4.18
C GLY A 194 17.47 -9.69 4.40
N ILE A 195 17.63 -10.46 3.35
CA ILE A 195 17.52 -11.94 3.40
C ILE A 195 18.48 -12.53 4.43
N GLN A 196 19.63 -11.90 4.61
CA GLN A 196 20.68 -12.38 5.52
C GLN A 196 20.28 -12.35 7.00
N PHE A 197 19.25 -11.60 7.37
CA PHE A 197 18.81 -11.43 8.75
C PHE A 197 17.30 -11.48 8.94
N GLY A 198 16.61 -12.31 8.16
CA GLY A 198 15.20 -12.67 8.36
C GLY A 198 14.23 -12.02 7.39
N GLY A 199 14.70 -11.45 6.29
CA GLY A 199 13.84 -10.96 5.22
C GLY A 199 13.15 -12.10 4.45
N SER A 200 12.08 -11.80 3.75
CA SER A 200 11.32 -12.74 2.91
C SER A 200 11.64 -12.59 1.43
N LEU A 201 11.73 -13.71 0.73
CA LEU A 201 11.64 -13.75 -0.73
C LEU A 201 10.29 -13.21 -1.20
N ILE A 202 10.18 -12.83 -2.47
CA ILE A 202 8.97 -12.27 -3.10
C ILE A 202 8.56 -10.91 -2.53
N ARG A 203 9.26 -10.33 -1.56
CA ARG A 203 8.89 -9.01 -1.02
C ARG A 203 8.98 -7.89 -2.06
N PRO A 204 10.02 -7.80 -2.91
CA PRO A 204 10.08 -6.82 -3.99
C PRO A 204 8.95 -6.99 -5.02
N GLU A 205 8.59 -8.21 -5.35
CA GLU A 205 7.58 -8.57 -6.34
C GLU A 205 6.14 -8.39 -5.82
N ALA A 206 5.96 -8.47 -4.53
CA ALA A 206 4.68 -8.72 -3.87
C ALA A 206 3.56 -7.75 -4.24
N THR A 207 3.83 -6.46 -4.33
CA THR A 207 2.79 -5.46 -4.65
C THR A 207 2.33 -5.61 -6.10
N GLY A 208 3.26 -5.68 -7.05
CA GLY A 208 2.96 -5.88 -8.47
C GLY A 208 2.28 -7.22 -8.73
N TYR A 209 2.81 -8.30 -8.20
CA TYR A 209 2.23 -9.64 -8.32
C TYR A 209 0.82 -9.70 -7.72
N GLY A 210 0.66 -9.17 -6.51
CA GLY A 210 -0.63 -9.14 -5.83
C GLY A 210 -1.69 -8.36 -6.60
N THR A 211 -1.33 -7.22 -7.19
CA THR A 211 -2.22 -6.41 -8.03
C THR A 211 -2.75 -7.24 -9.21
N VAL A 212 -1.87 -8.00 -9.87
CA VAL A 212 -2.27 -8.84 -11.01
C VAL A 212 -3.09 -10.05 -10.54
N TYR A 213 -2.78 -10.67 -9.42
CA TYR A 213 -3.62 -11.74 -8.86
C TYR A 213 -5.04 -11.25 -8.54
N PHE A 214 -5.16 -10.07 -7.95
CA PHE A 214 -6.46 -9.45 -7.70
C PHE A 214 -7.21 -9.17 -9.00
N LEU A 215 -6.53 -8.62 -10.00
CA LEU A 215 -7.08 -8.40 -11.34
C LEU A 215 -7.63 -9.70 -11.96
N VAL A 216 -6.90 -10.80 -11.89
CA VAL A 216 -7.35 -12.10 -12.39
C VAL A 216 -8.65 -12.52 -11.71
N SER A 217 -8.74 -12.39 -10.39
CA SER A 217 -9.95 -12.70 -9.65
C SER A 217 -11.13 -11.81 -10.06
N MET A 218 -10.90 -10.51 -10.30
CA MET A 218 -11.94 -9.60 -10.81
C MET A 218 -12.45 -10.03 -12.20
N LEU A 219 -11.55 -10.33 -13.12
CA LEU A 219 -11.90 -10.77 -14.48
C LEU A 219 -12.72 -12.07 -14.45
N GLN A 220 -12.36 -13.00 -13.57
CA GLN A 220 -13.08 -14.26 -13.40
C GLN A 220 -14.55 -14.06 -12.99
N THR A 221 -14.91 -12.99 -12.28
CA THR A 221 -16.31 -12.69 -11.94
C THR A 221 -17.19 -12.47 -13.17
N ARG A 222 -16.57 -12.17 -14.32
CA ARG A 222 -17.24 -11.99 -15.62
C ARG A 222 -16.88 -13.06 -16.64
N GLY A 223 -16.21 -14.14 -16.22
CA GLY A 223 -15.77 -15.22 -17.12
C GLY A 223 -14.70 -14.78 -18.13
N ILE A 224 -13.91 -13.73 -17.80
CA ILE A 224 -12.88 -13.19 -18.69
C ILE A 224 -11.51 -13.71 -18.24
N GLU A 225 -10.70 -14.14 -19.20
CA GLU A 225 -9.32 -14.51 -18.99
C GLU A 225 -8.37 -13.33 -19.23
N LEU A 226 -7.30 -13.25 -18.45
CA LEU A 226 -6.25 -12.23 -18.61
C LEU A 226 -5.40 -12.46 -19.86
N LYS A 227 -5.23 -13.72 -20.28
CA LYS A 227 -4.40 -14.10 -21.44
C LYS A 227 -4.84 -13.33 -22.70
N GLY A 228 -3.85 -12.76 -23.40
CA GLY A 228 -4.05 -12.02 -24.64
C GLY A 228 -4.59 -10.59 -24.45
N LYS A 229 -4.89 -10.15 -23.22
CA LYS A 229 -5.36 -8.80 -22.95
C LYS A 229 -4.23 -7.78 -23.02
N LYS A 230 -4.52 -6.63 -23.62
CA LYS A 230 -3.61 -5.48 -23.67
C LYS A 230 -3.74 -4.67 -22.38
N VAL A 231 -2.61 -4.35 -21.77
CA VAL A 231 -2.55 -3.72 -20.46
C VAL A 231 -1.76 -2.42 -20.52
N LEU A 232 -2.38 -1.33 -20.09
CA LEU A 232 -1.68 -0.06 -19.82
C LEU A 232 -1.14 -0.07 -18.41
N ILE A 233 0.14 0.18 -18.27
CA ILE A 233 0.83 0.28 -16.95
C ILE A 233 1.48 1.65 -16.87
N SER A 234 1.25 2.37 -15.77
CA SER A 234 2.01 3.57 -15.43
C SER A 234 3.11 3.24 -14.43
N GLY A 235 4.14 4.09 -14.43
CA GLY A 235 5.34 3.86 -13.64
C GLY A 235 6.37 3.00 -14.37
N ALA A 236 7.58 3.02 -13.86
CA ALA A 236 8.69 2.15 -14.27
C ALA A 236 9.53 1.75 -13.04
N GLY A 237 8.96 1.91 -11.85
CA GLY A 237 9.52 1.47 -10.59
C GLY A 237 9.11 0.05 -10.23
N ASN A 238 9.36 -0.32 -8.99
CA ASN A 238 9.20 -1.68 -8.48
C ASN A 238 7.80 -2.27 -8.76
N VAL A 239 6.74 -1.55 -8.41
CA VAL A 239 5.36 -2.05 -8.59
C VAL A 239 5.03 -2.27 -10.06
N ALA A 240 5.37 -1.31 -10.94
CA ALA A 240 5.12 -1.38 -12.37
C ALA A 240 5.90 -2.52 -13.04
N GLN A 241 7.18 -2.67 -12.70
CA GLN A 241 8.04 -3.73 -13.24
C GLN A 241 7.48 -5.12 -12.92
N TYR A 242 7.13 -5.37 -11.67
CA TYR A 242 6.62 -6.68 -11.27
C TYR A 242 5.16 -6.93 -11.65
N ALA A 243 4.34 -5.88 -11.79
CA ALA A 243 3.03 -6.01 -12.42
C ALA A 243 3.17 -6.43 -13.90
N ALA A 244 4.07 -5.80 -14.65
CA ALA A 244 4.38 -6.18 -16.02
C ALA A 244 4.89 -7.62 -16.11
N GLU A 245 5.82 -8.00 -15.23
CA GLU A 245 6.36 -9.37 -15.19
C GLU A 245 5.26 -10.41 -14.96
N LYS A 246 4.38 -10.18 -13.98
CA LYS A 246 3.28 -11.12 -13.71
C LYS A 246 2.27 -11.16 -14.86
N CYS A 247 1.97 -10.02 -15.49
CA CYS A 247 1.15 -9.98 -16.71
C CYS A 247 1.73 -10.85 -17.81
N LEU A 248 3.04 -10.75 -18.06
CA LEU A 248 3.73 -11.59 -19.06
C LEU A 248 3.67 -13.09 -18.71
N GLN A 249 3.91 -13.44 -17.45
CA GLN A 249 3.82 -14.82 -16.98
C GLN A 249 2.42 -15.43 -17.20
N LEU A 250 1.37 -14.61 -17.12
CA LEU A 250 -0.02 -15.02 -17.32
C LEU A 250 -0.53 -14.80 -18.75
N GLY A 251 0.33 -14.41 -19.68
CA GLY A 251 0.05 -14.30 -21.10
C GLY A 251 -0.65 -13.01 -21.52
N ALA A 252 -0.69 -11.99 -20.67
CA ALA A 252 -1.14 -10.66 -21.05
C ALA A 252 -0.03 -9.87 -21.76
N ILE A 253 -0.38 -8.75 -22.36
CA ILE A 253 0.49 -7.92 -23.20
C ILE A 253 0.59 -6.52 -22.61
N PRO A 254 1.62 -6.23 -21.79
CA PRO A 254 1.89 -4.85 -21.35
C PRO A 254 2.26 -3.99 -22.56
N MET A 255 1.63 -2.82 -22.68
CA MET A 255 1.80 -1.91 -23.81
C MET A 255 2.59 -0.65 -23.46
N THR A 256 2.56 -0.23 -22.19
CA THR A 256 3.10 1.04 -21.74
C THR A 256 3.87 0.90 -20.43
N MET A 257 4.84 1.76 -20.23
CA MET A 257 5.44 2.11 -18.94
C MET A 257 5.77 3.59 -18.92
N SER A 258 5.88 4.20 -17.75
CA SER A 258 6.06 5.65 -17.64
C SER A 258 7.01 6.03 -16.50
N ASP A 259 7.54 7.23 -16.58
CA ASP A 259 8.17 7.92 -15.46
C ASP A 259 7.67 9.36 -15.34
N SER A 260 8.33 10.21 -14.55
CA SER A 260 7.88 11.59 -14.35
C SER A 260 7.94 12.45 -15.61
N ASP A 261 8.73 12.06 -16.61
CA ASP A 261 8.94 12.84 -17.82
C ASP A 261 7.97 12.46 -18.95
N GLY A 262 7.39 11.27 -18.93
CA GLY A 262 6.47 10.81 -19.95
C GLY A 262 6.28 9.30 -19.95
N TYR A 263 5.71 8.77 -21.03
CA TYR A 263 5.49 7.33 -21.17
C TYR A 263 5.92 6.80 -22.53
N ILE A 264 6.24 5.53 -22.57
CA ILE A 264 6.43 4.76 -23.81
C ILE A 264 5.16 3.95 -24.12
N TYR A 265 4.84 3.88 -25.42
CA TYR A 265 3.85 2.97 -25.98
C TYR A 265 4.55 2.06 -27.00
N ASP A 266 4.52 0.76 -26.75
CA ASP A 266 5.06 -0.24 -27.66
C ASP A 266 3.93 -0.99 -28.36
N PRO A 267 3.68 -0.77 -29.67
CA PRO A 267 2.60 -1.42 -30.38
C PRO A 267 2.77 -2.94 -30.48
N ASP A 268 4.01 -3.44 -30.38
CA ASP A 268 4.34 -4.88 -30.40
C ASP A 268 4.22 -5.52 -29.02
N GLY A 269 3.97 -4.71 -28.01
CA GLY A 269 3.98 -5.13 -26.60
C GLY A 269 5.37 -5.18 -25.99
N ILE A 270 5.42 -5.01 -24.67
CA ILE A 270 6.64 -5.15 -23.86
C ILE A 270 6.81 -6.63 -23.55
N THR A 271 7.79 -7.29 -24.20
CA THR A 271 8.15 -8.69 -23.95
C THR A 271 9.02 -8.84 -22.70
N ARG A 272 9.34 -10.08 -22.32
CA ARG A 272 10.27 -10.33 -21.21
C ARG A 272 11.62 -9.64 -21.42
N GLU A 273 12.20 -9.78 -22.61
CA GLU A 273 13.48 -9.17 -22.96
C GLU A 273 13.41 -7.62 -22.84
N LYS A 274 12.35 -7.01 -23.34
CA LYS A 274 12.13 -5.57 -23.27
C LYS A 274 11.93 -5.10 -21.81
N LEU A 275 11.26 -5.90 -20.98
CA LEU A 275 11.12 -5.63 -19.56
C LEU A 275 12.47 -5.73 -18.84
N ASP A 276 13.30 -6.72 -19.16
CA ASP A 276 14.65 -6.85 -18.61
C ASP A 276 15.51 -5.62 -18.94
N TYR A 277 15.40 -5.11 -20.17
CA TYR A 277 16.03 -3.85 -20.56
C TYR A 277 15.55 -2.67 -19.68
N ILE A 278 14.23 -2.55 -19.47
CA ILE A 278 13.67 -1.49 -18.60
C ILE A 278 14.18 -1.64 -17.17
N MET A 279 14.24 -2.85 -16.64
CA MET A 279 14.76 -3.11 -15.29
C MET A 279 16.24 -2.71 -15.17
N GLN A 280 17.06 -3.05 -16.16
CA GLN A 280 18.47 -2.65 -16.23
C GLN A 280 18.58 -1.12 -16.28
N LEU A 281 17.86 -0.48 -17.19
CA LEU A 281 17.85 0.97 -17.37
C LEU A 281 17.44 1.71 -16.07
N LYS A 282 16.36 1.26 -15.40
CA LYS A 282 15.82 1.97 -14.24
C LYS A 282 16.55 1.66 -12.94
N ASN A 283 16.90 0.40 -12.71
CA ASN A 283 17.41 -0.07 -11.42
C ASN A 283 18.93 0.05 -11.31
N VAL A 284 19.65 -0.13 -12.41
CA VAL A 284 21.12 -0.13 -12.45
C VAL A 284 21.64 1.20 -12.99
N GLU A 285 21.23 1.59 -14.19
CA GLU A 285 21.74 2.77 -14.89
C GLU A 285 21.07 4.07 -14.40
N ARG A 286 19.90 3.96 -13.74
CA ARG A 286 19.08 5.08 -13.28
C ARG A 286 18.69 6.05 -14.39
N GLY A 287 18.54 5.51 -15.60
CA GLY A 287 18.14 6.22 -16.81
C GLY A 287 16.65 6.60 -16.82
N ARG A 288 16.24 7.21 -17.92
CA ARG A 288 14.86 7.66 -18.14
C ARG A 288 14.15 6.74 -19.12
N ILE A 289 12.84 6.57 -18.95
CA ILE A 289 12.06 5.64 -19.79
C ILE A 289 12.10 6.01 -21.28
N LYS A 290 12.35 7.27 -21.61
CA LYS A 290 12.51 7.74 -23.01
C LYS A 290 13.62 7.04 -23.76
N GLU A 291 14.67 6.56 -23.08
CA GLU A 291 15.80 5.84 -23.68
C GLU A 291 15.38 4.49 -24.29
N TYR A 292 14.25 3.95 -23.89
CA TYR A 292 13.67 2.71 -24.43
C TYR A 292 13.49 2.75 -25.95
N VAL A 293 13.07 3.91 -26.50
CA VAL A 293 12.80 4.04 -27.95
C VAL A 293 14.08 4.10 -28.79
N GLU A 294 15.23 4.32 -28.18
CA GLU A 294 16.53 4.23 -28.85
C GLU A 294 16.88 2.79 -29.16
N GLU A 295 16.57 1.86 -28.22
CA GLU A 295 16.78 0.42 -28.39
C GLU A 295 15.64 -0.24 -29.18
N TYR A 296 14.40 0.21 -28.97
CA TYR A 296 13.20 -0.34 -29.62
C TYR A 296 12.46 0.73 -30.45
N PRO A 297 12.90 1.01 -31.69
CA PRO A 297 12.43 2.16 -32.49
C PRO A 297 10.96 2.07 -32.95
N THR A 298 10.33 0.89 -32.86
CA THR A 298 8.89 0.72 -33.18
C THR A 298 8.01 1.33 -32.09
N ALA A 299 8.54 1.46 -30.88
CA ALA A 299 7.87 2.12 -29.77
C ALA A 299 7.87 3.65 -29.94
N LYS A 300 6.92 4.31 -29.30
CA LYS A 300 6.78 5.77 -29.29
C LYS A 300 6.93 6.29 -27.87
N TYR A 301 7.56 7.47 -27.75
CA TYR A 301 7.65 8.20 -26.49
C TYR A 301 6.79 9.46 -26.55
N TYR A 302 6.09 9.73 -25.46
CA TYR A 302 5.21 10.89 -25.30
C TYR A 302 5.63 11.69 -24.06
N GLU A 303 6.37 12.78 -24.31
CA GLU A 303 6.87 13.64 -23.24
C GLU A 303 5.73 14.37 -22.51
N GLY A 304 5.83 14.47 -21.19
CA GLY A 304 4.88 15.18 -20.32
C GLY A 304 3.48 14.57 -20.25
N LYS A 305 3.28 13.39 -20.82
CA LYS A 305 1.96 12.75 -20.89
C LYS A 305 1.91 11.44 -20.07
N ARG A 306 0.69 10.99 -19.80
CA ARG A 306 0.36 9.71 -19.15
C ARG A 306 -0.37 8.79 -20.12
N PRO A 307 -0.32 7.45 -19.95
CA PRO A 307 -0.75 6.49 -20.97
C PRO A 307 -2.28 6.31 -21.08
N TRP A 308 -3.08 7.07 -20.35
CA TRP A 308 -4.50 6.78 -20.16
C TRP A 308 -5.40 7.09 -21.34
N PHE A 309 -4.87 7.69 -22.41
CA PHE A 309 -5.57 7.91 -23.67
C PHE A 309 -5.32 6.82 -24.71
N GLU A 310 -4.44 5.87 -24.42
CA GLU A 310 -4.16 4.73 -25.31
C GLU A 310 -5.28 3.68 -25.22
N LYS A 311 -5.50 2.98 -26.33
CA LYS A 311 -6.51 1.93 -26.41
C LYS A 311 -5.98 0.60 -25.87
N ALA A 312 -6.65 0.04 -24.87
CA ALA A 312 -6.31 -1.26 -24.29
C ALA A 312 -7.52 -1.86 -23.54
N ASP A 313 -7.36 -3.07 -23.03
CA ASP A 313 -8.41 -3.78 -22.30
C ASP A 313 -8.37 -3.48 -20.79
N ILE A 314 -7.18 -3.23 -20.24
CA ILE A 314 -6.95 -3.14 -18.80
C ILE A 314 -6.01 -1.96 -18.50
N ALA A 315 -6.22 -1.29 -17.37
CA ALA A 315 -5.33 -0.27 -16.85
C ALA A 315 -4.84 -0.60 -15.44
N LEU A 316 -3.53 -0.56 -15.24
CA LEU A 316 -2.84 -0.74 -13.95
C LEU A 316 -2.07 0.52 -13.59
N PRO A 317 -2.66 1.45 -12.85
CA PRO A 317 -1.94 2.63 -12.37
C PRO A 317 -0.98 2.23 -11.24
N CYS A 318 0.30 2.23 -11.56
CA CYS A 318 1.39 1.76 -10.69
C CYS A 318 2.47 2.82 -10.41
N ALA A 319 2.20 4.10 -10.70
CA ALA A 319 3.17 5.18 -10.54
C ALA A 319 2.96 5.96 -9.24
N THR A 320 2.02 6.89 -9.22
CA THR A 320 1.85 7.84 -8.13
C THR A 320 0.37 8.07 -7.77
N GLN A 321 0.15 8.67 -6.61
CA GLN A 321 -1.17 9.16 -6.26
C GLN A 321 -1.65 10.25 -7.24
N ASN A 322 -2.97 10.37 -7.42
CA ASN A 322 -3.65 11.40 -8.22
C ASN A 322 -3.18 11.46 -9.69
N GLU A 323 -2.90 10.31 -10.28
CA GLU A 323 -2.43 10.25 -11.67
C GLU A 323 -3.55 10.08 -12.71
N ILE A 324 -4.77 9.73 -12.29
CA ILE A 324 -5.93 9.59 -13.18
C ILE A 324 -7.00 10.61 -12.75
N ASN A 325 -7.26 11.59 -13.60
CA ASN A 325 -8.36 12.54 -13.44
C ASN A 325 -9.63 12.09 -14.18
N GLY A 326 -10.70 12.90 -14.14
CA GLY A 326 -11.96 12.57 -14.79
C GLY A 326 -11.87 12.44 -16.31
N GLU A 327 -11.10 13.30 -16.97
CA GLU A 327 -10.91 13.23 -18.43
C GLU A 327 -10.21 11.93 -18.86
N GLN A 328 -9.16 11.57 -18.15
CA GLN A 328 -8.41 10.33 -18.39
C GLN A 328 -9.25 9.08 -18.09
N ALA A 329 -10.04 9.11 -17.02
CA ALA A 329 -10.96 8.02 -16.70
C ALA A 329 -12.03 7.86 -17.79
N GLN A 330 -12.61 8.96 -18.29
CA GLN A 330 -13.57 8.91 -19.37
C GLN A 330 -12.93 8.35 -20.65
N ALA A 331 -11.71 8.77 -20.98
CA ALA A 331 -10.97 8.23 -22.11
C ALA A 331 -10.72 6.71 -22.01
N LEU A 332 -10.37 6.20 -20.82
CA LEU A 332 -10.22 4.77 -20.58
C LEU A 332 -11.54 4.02 -20.83
N VAL A 333 -12.65 4.53 -20.34
CA VAL A 333 -13.99 3.95 -20.55
C VAL A 333 -14.37 3.97 -22.03
N ASP A 334 -14.21 5.11 -22.70
CA ASP A 334 -14.54 5.29 -24.12
C ASP A 334 -13.69 4.39 -25.02
N ASN A 335 -12.45 4.12 -24.64
CA ASN A 335 -11.54 3.21 -25.33
C ASN A 335 -11.81 1.72 -25.03
N GLY A 336 -12.78 1.41 -24.20
CA GLY A 336 -13.24 0.04 -23.93
C GLY A 336 -12.48 -0.70 -22.85
N VAL A 337 -11.81 0.00 -21.94
CA VAL A 337 -11.18 -0.62 -20.77
C VAL A 337 -12.24 -1.33 -19.91
N ILE A 338 -12.02 -2.59 -19.62
CA ILE A 338 -12.96 -3.45 -18.86
C ILE A 338 -12.61 -3.54 -17.38
N ALA A 339 -11.35 -3.28 -17.02
CA ALA A 339 -10.88 -3.36 -15.66
C ALA A 339 -9.78 -2.34 -15.36
N VAL A 340 -9.83 -1.76 -14.16
CA VAL A 340 -8.77 -0.93 -13.56
C VAL A 340 -8.44 -1.51 -12.19
N ALA A 341 -7.16 -1.87 -11.96
CA ALA A 341 -6.68 -2.32 -10.66
C ALA A 341 -5.49 -1.47 -10.21
N GLU A 342 -5.64 -0.81 -9.09
CA GLU A 342 -4.65 0.14 -8.59
C GLU A 342 -3.46 -0.57 -7.93
N GLY A 343 -2.27 -0.41 -8.50
CA GLY A 343 -1.01 -0.84 -7.89
C GLY A 343 -0.40 0.23 -6.97
N ALA A 344 -0.57 1.51 -7.33
CA ALA A 344 -0.20 2.64 -6.49
C ALA A 344 -1.23 2.90 -5.39
N ASN A 345 -0.88 3.76 -4.43
CA ASN A 345 -1.83 4.24 -3.43
C ASN A 345 -2.59 5.45 -3.98
N MET A 346 -3.93 5.36 -3.99
CA MET A 346 -4.86 6.42 -4.43
C MET A 346 -4.48 7.08 -5.76
N PRO A 347 -4.23 6.33 -6.84
CA PRO A 347 -3.84 6.92 -8.12
C PRO A 347 -5.01 7.61 -8.83
N SER A 348 -6.26 7.18 -8.56
CA SER A 348 -7.45 7.74 -9.18
C SER A 348 -8.09 8.82 -8.31
N LEU A 349 -8.36 9.98 -8.91
CA LEU A 349 -9.10 11.05 -8.25
C LEU A 349 -10.58 10.65 -8.04
N PRO A 350 -11.31 11.27 -7.09
CA PRO A 350 -12.69 10.91 -6.79
C PRO A 350 -13.62 10.94 -8.01
N GLU A 351 -13.46 11.92 -8.91
CA GLU A 351 -14.21 12.00 -10.17
C GLU A 351 -13.90 10.83 -11.12
N ALA A 352 -12.66 10.37 -11.15
CA ALA A 352 -12.28 9.20 -11.94
C ALA A 352 -12.93 7.92 -11.40
N ILE A 353 -12.90 7.73 -10.09
CA ILE A 353 -13.54 6.59 -9.43
C ILE A 353 -15.04 6.58 -9.74
N LYS A 354 -15.70 7.74 -9.67
CA LYS A 354 -17.13 7.86 -10.00
C LYS A 354 -17.40 7.45 -11.44
N ILE A 355 -16.60 7.89 -12.40
CA ILE A 355 -16.74 7.54 -13.82
C ILE A 355 -16.61 6.01 -14.01
N PHE A 356 -15.62 5.36 -13.39
CA PHE A 356 -15.47 3.92 -13.47
C PHE A 356 -16.66 3.16 -12.88
N GLN A 357 -17.21 3.61 -11.76
CA GLN A 357 -18.39 3.02 -11.12
C GLN A 357 -19.67 3.24 -11.93
N ASP A 358 -19.89 4.44 -12.46
CA ASP A 358 -21.04 4.76 -13.30
C ASP A 358 -21.03 3.96 -14.60
N ALA A 359 -19.86 3.73 -15.17
CA ALA A 359 -19.68 2.88 -16.35
C ALA A 359 -19.73 1.37 -16.02
N LYS A 360 -19.80 1.01 -14.73
CA LYS A 360 -19.83 -0.38 -14.23
C LYS A 360 -18.69 -1.25 -14.73
N ILE A 361 -17.51 -0.67 -14.95
CA ILE A 361 -16.30 -1.46 -15.19
C ILE A 361 -15.79 -2.05 -13.89
N LEU A 362 -14.94 -3.06 -13.99
CA LEU A 362 -14.27 -3.64 -12.82
C LEU A 362 -13.23 -2.64 -12.30
N TYR A 363 -13.45 -2.06 -11.14
CA TYR A 363 -12.54 -1.09 -10.54
C TYR A 363 -12.15 -1.53 -9.12
N ALA A 364 -10.86 -1.74 -8.89
CA ALA A 364 -10.31 -2.12 -7.58
C ALA A 364 -9.50 -0.97 -6.97
N PRO A 365 -9.85 -0.52 -5.75
CA PRO A 365 -9.08 0.48 -5.02
C PRO A 365 -7.76 -0.11 -4.53
N GLY A 366 -6.71 0.72 -4.44
CA GLY A 366 -5.37 0.31 -4.06
C GLY A 366 -5.30 -0.43 -2.74
N LYS A 367 -6.09 -0.03 -1.72
CA LYS A 367 -6.10 -0.72 -0.41
C LYS A 367 -6.41 -2.22 -0.49
N ALA A 368 -7.15 -2.66 -1.52
CA ALA A 368 -7.41 -4.07 -1.78
C ALA A 368 -6.41 -4.65 -2.78
N SER A 369 -6.32 -4.06 -3.98
CA SER A 369 -5.51 -4.62 -5.07
C SER A 369 -4.00 -4.55 -4.82
N ASN A 370 -3.49 -3.55 -4.10
CA ASN A 370 -2.06 -3.44 -3.80
C ASN A 370 -1.64 -4.02 -2.44
N ALA A 371 -2.51 -4.75 -1.77
CA ALA A 371 -2.24 -5.33 -0.45
C ALA A 371 -1.19 -6.46 -0.46
N GLY A 372 -0.67 -6.85 -1.63
CA GLY A 372 0.38 -7.87 -1.73
C GLY A 372 1.63 -7.54 -0.95
N GLY A 373 2.07 -6.29 -0.95
CA GLY A 373 3.25 -5.87 -0.20
C GLY A 373 3.12 -6.08 1.30
N VAL A 374 2.02 -5.65 1.91
CA VAL A 374 1.78 -5.87 3.34
C VAL A 374 1.49 -7.35 3.65
N SER A 375 0.89 -8.08 2.72
CA SER A 375 0.67 -9.53 2.86
C SER A 375 2.00 -10.28 3.00
N VAL A 376 2.96 -10.03 2.14
CA VAL A 376 4.29 -10.64 2.24
C VAL A 376 5.04 -10.13 3.47
N SER A 377 4.84 -8.89 3.90
CA SER A 377 5.35 -8.42 5.20
C SER A 377 4.81 -9.26 6.37
N GLY A 378 3.54 -9.62 6.35
CA GLY A 378 2.94 -10.55 7.34
C GLY A 378 3.51 -11.97 7.23
N LEU A 379 3.79 -12.45 6.01
CA LEU A 379 4.45 -13.75 5.81
C LEU A 379 5.91 -13.72 6.30
N GLU A 380 6.61 -12.59 6.18
CA GLU A 380 7.93 -12.40 6.81
C GLU A 380 7.85 -12.54 8.33
N MET A 381 6.82 -11.95 8.97
CA MET A 381 6.59 -12.12 10.40
C MET A 381 6.37 -13.59 10.76
N SER A 382 5.60 -14.34 9.99
CA SER A 382 5.36 -15.77 10.20
C SER A 382 6.66 -16.58 10.10
N GLN A 383 7.44 -16.36 9.05
CA GLN A 383 8.74 -16.98 8.87
C GLN A 383 9.69 -16.67 10.04
N ASN A 384 9.69 -15.42 10.52
CA ASN A 384 10.51 -15.02 11.68
C ASN A 384 10.07 -15.72 12.96
N SER A 385 8.77 -15.90 13.20
CA SER A 385 8.22 -16.60 14.36
C SER A 385 8.57 -18.08 14.36
N GLU A 386 8.56 -18.70 13.20
CA GLU A 386 8.96 -20.10 12.99
C GLU A 386 10.47 -20.29 12.99
N ARG A 387 11.23 -19.21 12.80
CA ARG A 387 12.71 -19.22 12.56
C ARG A 387 13.08 -20.03 11.31
N LEU A 388 12.25 -19.96 10.27
CA LEU A 388 12.43 -20.61 8.97
C LEU A 388 12.48 -19.55 7.87
N SER A 389 13.04 -19.96 6.73
CA SER A 389 12.96 -19.22 5.48
C SER A 389 12.21 -20.08 4.47
N TRP A 390 11.10 -19.53 3.94
CA TRP A 390 10.33 -20.23 2.91
C TRP A 390 10.90 -19.95 1.53
N THR A 391 10.68 -20.88 0.61
CA THR A 391 11.04 -20.73 -0.79
C THR A 391 10.20 -19.65 -1.46
N ALA A 392 10.70 -19.10 -2.56
CA ALA A 392 9.96 -18.13 -3.36
C ALA A 392 8.59 -18.66 -3.80
N LYS A 393 8.52 -19.96 -4.15
CA LYS A 393 7.26 -20.60 -4.53
C LYS A 393 6.26 -20.65 -3.38
N GLU A 394 6.68 -21.03 -2.19
CA GLU A 394 5.80 -21.07 -1.00
C GLU A 394 5.24 -19.69 -0.68
N VAL A 395 6.09 -18.66 -0.70
CA VAL A 395 5.65 -17.28 -0.46
C VAL A 395 4.67 -16.80 -1.53
N ASP A 396 4.94 -17.07 -2.81
CA ASP A 396 4.07 -16.68 -3.92
C ASP A 396 2.73 -17.43 -3.90
N ASP A 397 2.72 -18.71 -3.57
CA ASP A 397 1.48 -19.49 -3.39
C ASP A 397 0.62 -18.91 -2.24
N TYR A 398 1.22 -18.53 -1.11
CA TYR A 398 0.53 -17.83 -0.04
C TYR A 398 0.00 -16.46 -0.50
N LEU A 399 0.82 -15.68 -1.20
CA LEU A 399 0.42 -14.37 -1.72
C LEU A 399 -0.81 -14.49 -2.63
N LYS A 400 -0.78 -15.43 -3.56
CA LYS A 400 -1.91 -15.66 -4.47
C LYS A 400 -3.19 -16.01 -3.69
N ARG A 401 -3.10 -16.89 -2.71
CA ARG A 401 -4.24 -17.26 -1.85
C ARG A 401 -4.77 -16.06 -1.08
N ILE A 402 -3.89 -15.28 -0.45
CA ILE A 402 -4.29 -14.09 0.29
C ILE A 402 -5.01 -13.08 -0.62
N MET A 403 -4.50 -12.83 -1.83
CA MET A 403 -5.14 -11.91 -2.76
C MET A 403 -6.52 -12.40 -3.21
N ASN A 404 -6.71 -13.71 -3.39
CA ASN A 404 -8.02 -14.31 -3.65
C ASN A 404 -8.97 -14.10 -2.45
N ASP A 405 -8.52 -14.35 -1.23
CA ASP A 405 -9.31 -14.16 -0.02
C ASP A 405 -9.74 -12.70 0.16
N ILE A 406 -8.84 -11.74 -0.12
CA ILE A 406 -9.18 -10.31 -0.14
C ILE A 406 -10.29 -10.04 -1.16
N HIS A 407 -10.14 -10.56 -2.36
CA HIS A 407 -11.12 -10.40 -3.42
C HIS A 407 -12.50 -10.96 -3.03
N GLU A 408 -12.55 -12.19 -2.51
CA GLU A 408 -13.80 -12.83 -2.07
C GLU A 408 -14.51 -12.01 -0.97
N ASN A 409 -13.75 -11.47 -0.01
CA ASN A 409 -14.30 -10.60 1.02
C ASN A 409 -14.84 -9.29 0.43
N CYS A 410 -14.16 -8.69 -0.55
CA CYS A 410 -14.65 -7.51 -1.25
C CYS A 410 -15.94 -7.81 -2.03
N VAL A 411 -16.04 -8.95 -2.69
CA VAL A 411 -17.26 -9.39 -3.40
C VAL A 411 -18.42 -9.57 -2.43
N LYS A 412 -18.18 -10.25 -1.30
CA LYS A 412 -19.21 -10.51 -0.28
C LYS A 412 -19.91 -9.24 0.20
N TYR A 413 -19.17 -8.15 0.42
CA TYR A 413 -19.72 -6.89 0.95
C TYR A 413 -19.95 -5.81 -0.12
N GLY A 414 -19.41 -6.00 -1.33
CA GLY A 414 -19.49 -5.02 -2.41
C GLY A 414 -20.54 -5.32 -3.46
N THR A 415 -21.09 -6.54 -3.52
CA THR A 415 -22.09 -6.93 -4.53
C THR A 415 -23.38 -6.17 -4.30
N GLN A 416 -23.84 -5.46 -5.32
CA GLN A 416 -25.08 -4.70 -5.35
C GLN A 416 -26.25 -5.54 -5.89
N ALA A 417 -27.48 -5.02 -5.75
CA ALA A 417 -28.70 -5.71 -6.17
C ALA A 417 -28.74 -6.00 -7.68
N ASP A 418 -28.07 -5.19 -8.48
CA ASP A 418 -27.96 -5.36 -9.94
C ASP A 418 -26.83 -6.29 -10.37
N GLY A 419 -26.11 -6.88 -9.40
CA GLY A 419 -24.99 -7.77 -9.63
C GLY A 419 -23.64 -7.07 -9.84
N TYR A 420 -23.60 -5.72 -9.88
CA TYR A 420 -22.34 -4.99 -9.92
C TYR A 420 -21.58 -5.11 -8.60
N ILE A 421 -20.26 -5.26 -8.70
CA ILE A 421 -19.39 -5.34 -7.51
C ILE A 421 -18.71 -4.00 -7.30
N ASN A 422 -19.14 -3.29 -6.25
CA ASN A 422 -18.48 -2.07 -5.80
C ASN A 422 -17.31 -2.45 -4.86
N TYR A 423 -16.13 -2.59 -5.41
CA TYR A 423 -14.93 -2.99 -4.66
C TYR A 423 -14.49 -1.94 -3.63
N VAL A 424 -14.80 -0.66 -3.81
CA VAL A 424 -14.51 0.38 -2.81
C VAL A 424 -15.33 0.15 -1.54
N LYS A 425 -16.66 -0.01 -1.70
CA LYS A 425 -17.55 -0.36 -0.58
C LYS A 425 -17.13 -1.71 0.02
N GLY A 426 -16.92 -2.71 -0.84
CA GLY A 426 -16.53 -4.06 -0.42
C GLY A 426 -15.29 -4.10 0.44
N ALA A 427 -14.22 -3.42 0.03
CA ALA A 427 -12.98 -3.34 0.78
C ALA A 427 -13.13 -2.64 2.13
N ASN A 428 -13.81 -1.50 2.17
CA ASN A 428 -14.01 -0.75 3.40
C ASN A 428 -14.88 -1.53 4.41
N VAL A 429 -15.99 -2.12 3.95
CA VAL A 429 -16.90 -2.88 4.82
C VAL A 429 -16.25 -4.18 5.29
N ALA A 430 -15.57 -4.92 4.41
CA ALA A 430 -14.88 -6.15 4.80
C ALA A 430 -13.81 -5.89 5.88
N GLY A 431 -12.98 -4.88 5.66
CA GLY A 431 -11.95 -4.47 6.62
C GLY A 431 -12.56 -4.04 7.96
N PHE A 432 -13.56 -3.18 7.90
CA PHE A 432 -14.29 -2.73 9.09
C PHE A 432 -14.89 -3.90 9.89
N MET A 433 -15.65 -4.77 9.25
CA MET A 433 -16.37 -5.85 9.94
C MET A 433 -15.44 -6.83 10.66
N LYS A 434 -14.25 -7.10 10.09
CA LYS A 434 -13.27 -7.96 10.77
C LYS A 434 -12.76 -7.32 12.05
N VAL A 435 -12.38 -6.05 12.01
CA VAL A 435 -11.89 -5.30 13.18
C VAL A 435 -13.01 -5.12 14.21
N ALA A 436 -14.20 -4.72 13.78
CA ALA A 436 -15.36 -4.52 14.65
C ALA A 436 -15.73 -5.78 15.43
N LYS A 437 -15.81 -6.93 14.76
CA LYS A 437 -16.09 -8.22 15.41
C LYS A 437 -15.02 -8.61 16.44
N ALA A 438 -13.76 -8.39 16.12
CA ALA A 438 -12.66 -8.64 17.05
C ALA A 438 -12.75 -7.73 18.29
N MET A 439 -12.97 -6.42 18.08
CA MET A 439 -13.15 -5.46 19.18
C MET A 439 -14.34 -5.82 20.07
N MET A 440 -15.46 -6.25 19.47
CA MET A 440 -16.63 -6.69 20.25
C MET A 440 -16.37 -7.96 21.06
N ALA A 441 -15.68 -8.93 20.46
CA ALA A 441 -15.36 -10.20 21.12
C ALA A 441 -14.38 -10.03 22.29
N GLN A 442 -13.48 -9.06 22.21
CA GLN A 442 -12.48 -8.76 23.24
C GLN A 442 -13.03 -7.86 24.36
N GLY A 443 -14.22 -7.30 24.18
CA GLY A 443 -14.86 -6.43 25.18
C GLY A 443 -14.39 -4.97 25.13
N ILE A 444 -14.42 -4.33 26.29
CA ILE A 444 -14.00 -2.93 26.47
C ILE A 444 -12.63 -2.92 27.16
N VAL A 445 -11.59 -2.78 26.37
CA VAL A 445 -10.19 -2.78 26.81
C VAL A 445 -9.49 -1.51 26.38
#